data_c8ed05f154584bb6c7796247476b7152
#
_entry.id   c8ed05f154584bb6c7796247476b7152
#
_cell.length_a   1.000
_cell.length_b   1.000
_cell.length_c   1.000
_cell.angle_alpha   90.00
_cell.angle_beta   90.00
_cell.angle_gamma   90.00
#
_symmetry.space_group_name_H-M   'P 1'
#
loop_
_entity.id
_entity.type
_entity.pdbx_description
1 polymer ?
#
loop_
_entity_poly.entity_id
_entity_poly.type
_entity_poly.pdbx_seq_one_letter_code
_entity_poly.pdbx_strand_id
1 'polypeptide(L)'
;HPYLIKKKIGLGNADINGDLLVIPVINAQGKRVGVQNIDPAGSKKFSTGMPVTGNFSVIGGKLNDLVYVCEGWATAMSVHLATGRPAVFALSAGNLTAVIGELYEARPNLRIVVAGDNDEAGMKAIEKCVNDHNVQSVVPDVEGWDFSDMWVNRGKEATAKALEIKSLLDQVFFPNDAVEQLDRSYLVKGWFGQGQLSMVYGASNVGKSFFVQDIAWHVSANQDWHGNKVKGGVVLFLALEG
;
A
#
# COMPACT_ATOMS: atom_id res chain seq x y z
N HIS A 1 29.07 1.39 12.69
CA HIS A 1 29.27 2.08 11.41
C HIS A 1 28.47 3.39 11.38
N PRO A 2 29.08 4.54 10.99
CA PRO A 2 28.44 5.87 11.06
C PRO A 2 27.10 5.94 10.34
N TYR A 3 26.96 5.31 9.19
CA TYR A 3 25.71 5.24 8.43
C TYR A 3 24.57 4.59 9.23
N LEU A 4 24.84 3.51 9.97
CA LEU A 4 23.83 2.85 10.81
C LEU A 4 23.35 3.74 11.95
N ILE A 5 24.29 4.45 12.58
CA ILE A 5 23.99 5.43 13.65
C ILE A 5 23.12 6.55 13.11
N LYS A 6 23.50 7.13 11.96
CA LYS A 6 22.75 8.20 11.29
C LYS A 6 21.31 7.79 10.95
N LYS A 7 21.14 6.56 10.43
CA LYS A 7 19.83 6.03 10.01
C LYS A 7 19.08 5.34 11.16
N LYS A 8 19.66 5.26 12.38
CA LYS A 8 19.08 4.60 13.57
C LYS A 8 18.63 3.17 13.31
N ILE A 9 19.41 2.41 12.53
CA ILE A 9 19.13 1.02 12.16
C ILE A 9 20.27 0.10 12.59
N GLY A 10 19.95 -1.19 12.69
CA GLY A 10 20.94 -2.23 12.96
C GLY A 10 21.69 -2.71 11.73
N LEU A 11 22.55 -3.71 11.90
CA LEU A 11 23.33 -4.30 10.82
C LEU A 11 22.46 -5.08 9.81
N GLY A 12 21.34 -5.66 10.26
CA GLY A 12 20.40 -6.41 9.43
C GLY A 12 21.11 -7.60 8.74
N ASN A 13 21.00 -7.64 7.41
CA ASN A 13 21.64 -8.65 6.57
C ASN A 13 22.98 -8.18 5.97
N ALA A 14 23.49 -7.03 6.39
CA ALA A 14 24.79 -6.52 5.97
C ALA A 14 25.93 -7.08 6.83
N ASP A 15 27.11 -7.12 6.26
CA ASP A 15 28.38 -7.38 6.96
C ASP A 15 29.22 -6.09 7.03
N ILE A 16 30.23 -6.07 7.88
CA ILE A 16 31.22 -4.98 7.94
C ILE A 16 32.56 -5.52 7.42
N ASN A 17 33.11 -4.84 6.42
CA ASN A 17 34.44 -5.12 5.90
C ASN A 17 35.26 -3.83 5.88
N GLY A 18 36.18 -3.68 6.84
CA GLY A 18 36.85 -2.43 7.09
C GLY A 18 35.86 -1.33 7.45
N ASP A 19 35.86 -0.22 6.71
CA ASP A 19 34.95 0.91 6.88
C ASP A 19 33.69 0.79 6.00
N LEU A 20 33.44 -0.35 5.37
CA LEU A 20 32.30 -0.53 4.45
C LEU A 20 31.23 -1.42 5.07
N LEU A 21 29.97 -1.04 4.92
CA LEU A 21 28.84 -1.95 5.01
C LEU A 21 28.73 -2.71 3.69
N VAL A 22 28.66 -4.01 3.76
CA VAL A 22 28.61 -4.91 2.61
C VAL A 22 27.26 -5.62 2.61
N ILE A 23 26.37 -5.22 1.72
CA ILE A 23 25.03 -5.74 1.62
C ILE A 23 24.97 -6.78 0.50
N PRO A 24 24.62 -8.04 0.81
CA PRO A 24 24.53 -9.08 -0.21
C PRO A 24 23.36 -8.83 -1.16
N VAL A 25 23.59 -9.00 -2.46
CA VAL A 25 22.57 -8.97 -3.51
C VAL A 25 22.42 -10.37 -4.10
N ILE A 26 21.17 -10.82 -4.20
CA ILE A 26 20.80 -12.16 -4.68
C ILE A 26 19.83 -12.06 -5.87
N ASN A 27 19.74 -13.13 -6.63
CA ASN A 27 18.67 -13.33 -7.61
C ASN A 27 17.46 -14.05 -6.97
N ALA A 28 16.38 -14.26 -7.74
CA ALA A 28 15.16 -14.91 -7.29
C ALA A 28 15.37 -16.37 -6.81
N GLN A 29 16.43 -17.04 -7.26
CA GLN A 29 16.83 -18.39 -6.82
C GLN A 29 17.64 -18.38 -5.52
N GLY A 30 17.88 -17.20 -4.93
CA GLY A 30 18.67 -17.03 -3.70
C GLY A 30 20.19 -17.09 -3.90
N LYS A 31 20.68 -17.14 -5.14
CA LYS A 31 22.11 -17.14 -5.45
C LYS A 31 22.67 -15.73 -5.34
N ARG A 32 23.75 -15.54 -4.59
CA ARG A 32 24.46 -14.26 -4.50
C ARG A 32 25.05 -13.88 -5.87
N VAL A 33 24.73 -12.67 -6.35
CA VAL A 33 25.19 -12.10 -7.62
C VAL A 33 26.19 -10.96 -7.44
N GLY A 34 26.26 -10.40 -6.23
CA GLY A 34 27.19 -9.33 -5.88
C GLY A 34 26.90 -8.72 -4.53
N VAL A 35 27.35 -7.48 -4.35
CA VAL A 35 27.10 -6.70 -3.14
C VAL A 35 26.90 -5.23 -3.48
N GLN A 36 26.18 -4.53 -2.60
CA GLN A 36 26.25 -3.09 -2.48
C GLN A 36 27.14 -2.74 -1.28
N ASN A 37 28.13 -1.89 -1.50
CA ASN A 37 28.96 -1.31 -0.45
C ASN A 37 28.43 0.08 -0.09
N ILE A 38 28.35 0.38 1.20
CA ILE A 38 28.02 1.71 1.70
C ILE A 38 29.18 2.17 2.58
N ASP A 39 29.77 3.31 2.25
CA ASP A 39 30.87 3.90 3.04
C ASP A 39 30.34 4.69 4.28
N PRO A 40 31.22 5.14 5.19
CA PRO A 40 30.81 5.92 6.36
C PRO A 40 30.06 7.20 6.04
N ALA A 41 30.30 7.82 4.87
CA ALA A 41 29.61 9.03 4.41
C ALA A 41 28.22 8.72 3.81
N GLY A 42 27.93 7.44 3.52
CA GLY A 42 26.66 6.99 2.93
C GLY A 42 26.70 6.86 1.41
N SER A 43 27.86 6.98 0.78
CA SER A 43 28.02 6.74 -0.66
C SER A 43 27.86 5.26 -0.95
N LYS A 44 27.09 4.93 -2.01
CA LYS A 44 26.71 3.58 -2.37
C LYS A 44 27.38 3.16 -3.67
N LYS A 45 28.03 1.99 -3.67
CA LYS A 45 28.65 1.42 -4.87
C LYS A 45 28.34 -0.07 -4.98
N PHE A 46 27.99 -0.52 -6.18
CA PHE A 46 27.82 -1.95 -6.48
C PHE A 46 29.14 -2.61 -6.86
N SER A 47 29.22 -3.92 -6.69
CA SER A 47 30.31 -4.71 -7.24
C SER A 47 30.43 -4.49 -8.74
N THR A 48 31.65 -4.36 -9.25
CA THR A 48 31.90 -4.21 -10.68
C THR A 48 31.30 -5.38 -11.48
N GLY A 49 30.52 -5.07 -12.52
CA GLY A 49 29.88 -6.06 -13.38
C GLY A 49 28.69 -6.80 -12.76
N MET A 50 28.22 -6.39 -11.57
CA MET A 50 27.02 -6.98 -10.96
C MET A 50 25.77 -6.63 -11.79
N PRO A 51 24.96 -7.63 -12.20
CA PRO A 51 23.67 -7.37 -12.83
C PRO A 51 22.72 -6.78 -11.80
N VAL A 52 22.02 -5.68 -12.16
CA VAL A 52 21.07 -4.98 -11.27
C VAL A 52 19.65 -5.46 -11.52
N THR A 53 19.25 -5.58 -12.79
CA THR A 53 17.87 -5.88 -13.18
C THR A 53 17.36 -7.19 -12.56
N GLY A 54 16.24 -7.11 -11.85
CA GLY A 54 15.58 -8.25 -11.20
C GLY A 54 16.30 -8.81 -9.96
N ASN A 55 17.49 -8.28 -9.62
CA ASN A 55 18.24 -8.71 -8.44
C ASN A 55 17.93 -7.80 -7.24
N PHE A 56 18.02 -8.35 -6.03
CA PHE A 56 17.56 -7.70 -4.82
C PHE A 56 18.29 -8.20 -3.58
N SER A 57 17.98 -7.63 -2.43
CA SER A 57 18.41 -8.11 -1.12
C SER A 57 17.21 -8.30 -0.22
N VAL A 58 17.24 -9.29 0.69
CA VAL A 58 16.13 -9.60 1.60
C VAL A 58 16.54 -9.28 3.03
N ILE A 59 15.66 -8.59 3.74
CA ILE A 59 15.80 -8.22 5.15
C ILE A 59 14.69 -8.91 5.94
N GLY A 60 15.01 -9.41 7.14
CA GLY A 60 14.02 -10.02 8.03
C GLY A 60 13.70 -11.49 7.73
N GLY A 61 14.54 -12.17 6.95
CA GLY A 61 14.48 -13.61 6.76
C GLY A 61 13.60 -14.07 5.59
N LYS A 62 12.83 -15.15 5.78
CA LYS A 62 12.04 -15.75 4.69
C LYS A 62 10.89 -14.84 4.25
N LEU A 63 10.68 -14.76 2.93
CA LEU A 63 9.52 -14.10 2.35
C LEU A 63 8.28 -14.97 2.60
N ASN A 64 7.40 -14.48 3.47
CA ASN A 64 6.14 -15.13 3.84
C ASN A 64 4.97 -14.47 3.07
N ASP A 65 3.78 -14.44 3.67
CA ASP A 65 2.54 -14.02 3.03
C ASP A 65 2.54 -12.58 2.51
N LEU A 66 3.22 -11.68 3.21
CA LEU A 66 3.31 -10.25 2.88
C LEU A 66 4.76 -9.78 2.96
N VAL A 67 5.21 -9.08 1.92
CA VAL A 67 6.53 -8.45 1.84
C VAL A 67 6.41 -7.01 1.38
N TYR A 68 7.25 -6.15 1.95
CA TYR A 68 7.43 -4.79 1.45
C TYR A 68 8.60 -4.75 0.48
N VAL A 69 8.43 -4.06 -0.65
CA VAL A 69 9.52 -3.83 -1.62
C VAL A 69 9.86 -2.34 -1.59
N CYS A 70 11.12 -2.02 -1.35
CA CYS A 70 11.66 -0.68 -1.17
C CYS A 70 12.78 -0.41 -2.17
N GLU A 71 13.02 0.86 -2.51
CA GLU A 71 14.13 1.25 -3.35
C GLU A 71 15.48 1.09 -2.64
N GLY A 72 15.60 1.60 -1.42
CA GLY A 72 16.83 1.72 -0.66
C GLY A 72 16.96 0.70 0.48
N TRP A 73 18.21 0.30 0.80
CA TRP A 73 18.49 -0.64 1.88
C TRP A 73 18.08 -0.10 3.26
N ALA A 74 18.37 1.19 3.55
CA ALA A 74 17.99 1.80 4.84
C ALA A 74 16.48 1.92 4.98
N THR A 75 15.78 2.22 3.88
CA THR A 75 14.32 2.24 3.81
C THR A 75 13.75 0.86 4.12
N ALA A 76 14.26 -0.20 3.47
CA ALA A 76 13.84 -1.58 3.72
C ALA A 76 14.13 -2.04 5.17
N MET A 77 15.27 -1.65 5.74
CA MET A 77 15.57 -1.87 7.15
C MET A 77 14.58 -1.19 8.08
N SER A 78 14.23 0.06 7.83
CA SER A 78 13.29 0.84 8.63
C SER A 78 11.88 0.23 8.56
N VAL A 79 11.45 -0.18 7.37
CA VAL A 79 10.17 -0.88 7.15
C VAL A 79 10.12 -2.20 7.92
N HIS A 80 11.20 -3.00 7.84
CA HIS A 80 11.29 -4.25 8.60
C HIS A 80 11.22 -4.00 10.11
N LEU A 81 11.98 -3.05 10.63
CA LEU A 81 12.02 -2.73 12.07
C LEU A 81 10.67 -2.17 12.58
N ALA A 82 9.95 -1.44 11.75
CA ALA A 82 8.64 -0.89 12.08
C ALA A 82 7.56 -1.97 12.11
N THR A 83 7.53 -2.86 11.12
CA THR A 83 6.43 -3.81 10.89
C THR A 83 6.70 -5.23 11.41
N GLY A 84 7.96 -5.62 11.62
CA GLY A 84 8.38 -6.99 11.86
C GLY A 84 8.26 -7.92 10.64
N ARG A 85 7.85 -7.39 9.48
CA ARG A 85 7.67 -8.17 8.24
C ARG A 85 8.94 -8.17 7.40
N PRO A 86 9.12 -9.18 6.53
CA PRO A 86 10.22 -9.16 5.56
C PRO A 86 10.12 -7.93 4.64
N ALA A 87 11.28 -7.38 4.30
CA ALA A 87 11.41 -6.31 3.33
C ALA A 87 12.45 -6.65 2.27
N VAL A 88 12.19 -6.27 1.04
CA VAL A 88 13.08 -6.44 -0.11
C VAL A 88 13.64 -5.09 -0.51
N PHE A 89 14.95 -5.03 -0.67
CA PHE A 89 15.67 -3.89 -1.18
C PHE A 89 15.93 -4.09 -2.68
N ALA A 90 15.31 -3.28 -3.53
CA ALA A 90 15.33 -3.43 -4.99
C ALA A 90 16.49 -2.70 -5.69
N LEU A 91 17.44 -2.15 -4.95
CA LEU A 91 18.66 -1.47 -5.43
C LEU A 91 18.44 -0.06 -6.02
N SER A 92 17.33 0.18 -6.68
CA SER A 92 16.95 1.49 -7.25
C SER A 92 15.46 1.52 -7.63
N ALA A 93 14.90 2.74 -7.80
CA ALA A 93 13.54 2.96 -8.27
C ALA A 93 13.26 2.23 -9.62
N GLY A 94 14.19 2.34 -10.56
CA GLY A 94 14.06 1.72 -11.88
C GLY A 94 14.07 0.19 -11.88
N ASN A 95 14.47 -0.45 -10.78
CA ASN A 95 14.51 -1.91 -10.65
C ASN A 95 13.30 -2.50 -9.91
N LEU A 96 12.44 -1.68 -9.29
CA LEU A 96 11.29 -2.13 -8.50
C LEU A 96 10.38 -3.07 -9.30
N THR A 97 9.95 -2.67 -10.49
CA THR A 97 9.07 -3.46 -11.37
C THR A 97 9.68 -4.82 -11.72
N ALA A 98 10.97 -4.85 -12.09
CA ALA A 98 11.65 -6.10 -12.45
C ALA A 98 11.77 -7.04 -11.22
N VAL A 99 12.09 -6.51 -10.05
CA VAL A 99 12.16 -7.30 -8.81
C VAL A 99 10.79 -7.87 -8.45
N ILE A 100 9.70 -7.11 -8.58
CA ILE A 100 8.34 -7.58 -8.33
C ILE A 100 8.00 -8.74 -9.28
N GLY A 101 8.33 -8.61 -10.57
CA GLY A 101 8.14 -9.69 -11.55
C GLY A 101 8.85 -10.98 -11.14
N GLU A 102 10.14 -10.90 -10.81
CA GLU A 102 10.94 -12.05 -10.33
C GLU A 102 10.37 -12.68 -9.04
N LEU A 103 9.85 -11.85 -8.12
CA LEU A 103 9.23 -12.33 -6.90
C LEU A 103 7.92 -13.07 -7.18
N TYR A 104 7.09 -12.60 -8.11
CA TYR A 104 5.85 -13.28 -8.49
C TYR A 104 6.09 -14.56 -9.29
N GLU A 105 7.10 -14.59 -10.16
CA GLU A 105 7.49 -15.82 -10.86
C GLU A 105 7.95 -16.90 -9.86
N ALA A 106 8.73 -16.51 -8.85
CA ALA A 106 9.20 -17.44 -7.83
C ALA A 106 8.12 -17.81 -6.79
N ARG A 107 7.16 -16.92 -6.53
CA ARG A 107 6.12 -17.04 -5.48
C ARG A 107 4.83 -16.34 -5.91
N PRO A 108 3.97 -16.99 -6.72
CA PRO A 108 2.77 -16.35 -7.29
C PRO A 108 1.73 -15.86 -6.25
N ASN A 109 1.73 -16.43 -5.04
CA ASN A 109 0.78 -16.08 -3.98
C ASN A 109 1.34 -15.04 -2.98
N LEU A 110 2.52 -14.49 -3.24
CA LEU A 110 3.14 -13.51 -2.36
C LEU A 110 2.37 -12.19 -2.45
N ARG A 111 1.95 -11.65 -1.32
CA ARG A 111 1.39 -10.29 -1.27
C ARG A 111 2.53 -9.30 -1.22
N ILE A 112 2.59 -8.41 -2.21
CA ILE A 112 3.63 -7.40 -2.33
C ILE A 112 3.04 -6.02 -2.12
N VAL A 113 3.74 -5.20 -1.32
CA VAL A 113 3.44 -3.79 -1.12
C VAL A 113 4.70 -2.99 -1.44
N VAL A 114 4.58 -2.04 -2.32
CA VAL A 114 5.67 -1.09 -2.60
C VAL A 114 5.67 -0.02 -1.52
N ALA A 115 6.71 0.02 -0.69
CA ALA A 115 6.97 1.10 0.25
C ALA A 115 7.95 2.07 -0.42
N GLY A 116 7.37 3.02 -1.14
CA GLY A 116 8.12 3.92 -2.03
C GLY A 116 8.51 5.24 -1.38
N ASP A 117 9.32 5.98 -2.10
CA ASP A 117 9.78 7.31 -1.72
C ASP A 117 8.76 8.34 -2.21
N ASN A 118 8.45 9.37 -1.40
CA ASN A 118 7.51 10.42 -1.75
C ASN A 118 8.21 11.57 -2.50
N ASP A 119 8.84 11.23 -3.61
CA ASP A 119 9.41 12.19 -4.56
C ASP A 119 8.96 11.86 -6.00
N GLU A 120 9.29 12.72 -6.95
CA GLU A 120 8.85 12.57 -8.33
C GLU A 120 9.31 11.24 -8.97
N ALA A 121 10.54 10.81 -8.69
CA ALA A 121 11.10 9.57 -9.23
C ALA A 121 10.45 8.33 -8.61
N GLY A 122 10.27 8.35 -7.27
CA GLY A 122 9.61 7.30 -6.50
C GLY A 122 8.15 7.14 -6.92
N MET A 123 7.40 8.24 -7.06
CA MET A 123 6.00 8.20 -7.49
C MET A 123 5.84 7.64 -8.90
N LYS A 124 6.70 7.98 -9.86
CA LYS A 124 6.70 7.38 -11.20
C LYS A 124 7.01 5.88 -11.17
N ALA A 125 7.95 5.48 -10.32
CA ALA A 125 8.29 4.06 -10.16
C ALA A 125 7.13 3.27 -9.52
N ILE A 126 6.45 3.83 -8.51
CA ILE A 126 5.25 3.26 -7.91
C ILE A 126 4.14 3.08 -8.95
N GLU A 127 3.82 4.14 -9.69
CA GLU A 127 2.79 4.10 -10.74
C GLU A 127 3.06 2.96 -11.74
N LYS A 128 4.31 2.82 -12.16
CA LYS A 128 4.71 1.72 -13.03
C LYS A 128 4.49 0.35 -12.37
N CYS A 129 4.88 0.17 -11.11
CA CYS A 129 4.67 -1.09 -10.39
C CYS A 129 3.18 -1.44 -10.24
N VAL A 130 2.33 -0.45 -9.94
CA VAL A 130 0.88 -0.62 -9.84
C VAL A 130 0.27 -1.02 -11.18
N ASN A 131 0.66 -0.35 -12.26
CA ASN A 131 0.15 -0.62 -13.61
C ASN A 131 0.59 -2.00 -14.12
N ASP A 132 1.86 -2.38 -13.93
CA ASP A 132 2.42 -3.62 -14.47
C ASP A 132 2.03 -4.86 -13.65
N HIS A 133 1.84 -4.73 -12.34
CA HIS A 133 1.68 -5.87 -11.41
C HIS A 133 0.47 -5.81 -10.50
N ASN A 134 -0.34 -4.73 -10.56
CA ASN A 134 -1.50 -4.51 -9.68
C ASN A 134 -1.17 -4.66 -8.18
N VAL A 135 -0.03 -4.12 -7.75
CA VAL A 135 0.41 -4.14 -6.35
C VAL A 135 -0.13 -2.95 -5.57
N GLN A 136 -0.26 -3.12 -4.26
CA GLN A 136 -0.53 -2.00 -3.36
C GLN A 136 0.74 -1.19 -3.12
N SER A 137 0.59 0.09 -2.82
CA SER A 137 1.70 0.97 -2.48
C SER A 137 1.38 1.86 -1.29
N VAL A 138 2.41 2.24 -0.57
CA VAL A 138 2.38 3.21 0.52
C VAL A 138 3.58 4.16 0.38
N VAL A 139 3.39 5.40 0.76
CA VAL A 139 4.44 6.43 0.79
C VAL A 139 4.35 7.23 2.09
N PRO A 140 5.44 7.83 2.58
CA PRO A 140 5.38 8.80 3.67
C PRO A 140 4.47 9.98 3.32
N ASP A 141 3.90 10.63 4.34
CA ASP A 141 3.00 11.78 4.20
C ASP A 141 3.74 13.11 3.93
N VAL A 142 5.07 13.11 3.98
CA VAL A 142 5.91 14.29 3.74
C VAL A 142 6.60 14.15 2.39
N GLU A 143 6.44 15.15 1.54
CA GLU A 143 7.10 15.22 0.24
C GLU A 143 8.64 15.20 0.40
N GLY A 144 9.29 14.42 -0.44
CA GLY A 144 10.75 14.23 -0.41
C GLY A 144 11.25 13.23 0.64
N TRP A 145 10.36 12.63 1.45
CA TRP A 145 10.76 11.63 2.44
C TRP A 145 10.66 10.20 1.89
N ASP A 146 11.58 9.36 2.39
CA ASP A 146 11.47 7.92 2.38
C ASP A 146 11.05 7.38 3.77
N PHE A 147 10.78 6.08 3.90
CA PHE A 147 10.45 5.47 5.20
C PHE A 147 11.64 5.41 6.16
N SER A 148 12.89 5.55 5.70
CA SER A 148 14.04 5.73 6.58
C SER A 148 14.06 7.12 7.21
N ASP A 149 13.64 8.15 6.48
CA ASP A 149 13.51 9.50 7.02
C ASP A 149 12.36 9.57 8.04
N MET A 150 11.22 8.91 7.73
CA MET A 150 10.12 8.81 8.67
C MET A 150 10.53 8.07 9.96
N TRP A 151 11.24 6.96 9.85
CA TRP A 151 11.78 6.21 10.98
C TRP A 151 12.72 7.05 11.85
N VAL A 152 13.65 7.77 11.24
CA VAL A 152 14.62 8.62 11.95
C VAL A 152 13.94 9.77 12.69
N ASN A 153 12.93 10.40 12.05
CA ASN A 153 12.33 11.64 12.55
C ASN A 153 11.10 11.39 13.45
N ARG A 154 10.32 10.33 13.21
CA ARG A 154 9.05 10.08 13.91
C ARG A 154 9.01 8.76 14.70
N GLY A 155 9.99 7.88 14.51
CA GLY A 155 10.13 6.63 15.25
C GLY A 155 9.22 5.50 14.76
N LYS A 156 9.22 4.41 15.54
CA LYS A 156 8.63 3.13 15.17
C LYS A 156 7.12 3.19 14.94
N GLU A 157 6.38 3.74 15.90
CA GLU A 157 4.91 3.71 15.85
C GLU A 157 4.35 4.50 14.68
N ALA A 158 4.90 5.70 14.41
CA ALA A 158 4.46 6.52 13.29
C ALA A 158 4.78 5.84 11.94
N THR A 159 5.96 5.23 11.83
CA THR A 159 6.37 4.50 10.62
C THR A 159 5.50 3.26 10.41
N ALA A 160 5.22 2.48 11.45
CA ALA A 160 4.35 1.31 11.36
C ALA A 160 2.94 1.69 10.92
N LYS A 161 2.37 2.76 11.50
CA LYS A 161 1.05 3.27 11.13
C LYS A 161 0.96 3.71 9.67
N ALA A 162 2.00 4.37 9.15
CA ALA A 162 2.04 4.80 7.75
C ALA A 162 2.19 3.62 6.76
N LEU A 163 2.71 2.48 7.24
CA LEU A 163 2.86 1.24 6.48
C LEU A 163 1.63 0.32 6.57
N GLU A 164 0.61 0.69 7.37
CA GLU A 164 -0.63 -0.09 7.44
C GLU A 164 -1.36 -0.06 6.09
N ILE A 165 -1.60 -1.26 5.57
CA ILE A 165 -2.38 -1.44 4.36
C ILE A 165 -3.84 -1.48 4.77
N LYS A 166 -4.60 -0.48 4.38
CA LYS A 166 -6.05 -0.50 4.55
C LYS A 166 -6.63 -1.57 3.63
N SER A 167 -7.07 -2.69 4.20
CA SER A 167 -7.86 -3.68 3.48
C SER A 167 -9.21 -3.06 3.10
N LEU A 168 -9.77 -3.45 1.94
CA LEU A 168 -11.18 -3.14 1.67
C LEU A 168 -12.09 -3.70 2.78
N LEU A 169 -11.67 -4.81 3.42
CA LEU A 169 -12.39 -5.39 4.56
C LEU A 169 -12.35 -4.51 5.81
N ASP A 170 -11.31 -3.68 5.99
CA ASP A 170 -11.23 -2.71 7.10
C ASP A 170 -12.22 -1.55 6.92
N GLN A 171 -12.80 -1.41 5.73
CA GLN A 171 -13.85 -0.45 5.41
C GLN A 171 -15.26 -1.09 5.46
N VAL A 172 -15.35 -2.40 5.65
CA VAL A 172 -16.61 -3.12 5.82
C VAL A 172 -16.99 -3.11 7.28
N PHE A 173 -18.06 -2.42 7.61
CA PHE A 173 -18.66 -2.49 8.94
C PHE A 173 -19.41 -3.82 9.07
N PHE A 174 -18.95 -4.67 9.98
CA PHE A 174 -19.70 -5.87 10.35
C PHE A 174 -20.85 -5.48 11.31
N PRO A 175 -21.97 -6.22 11.32
CA PRO A 175 -23.11 -5.91 12.20
C PRO A 175 -22.75 -5.79 13.69
N ASN A 176 -21.70 -6.49 14.14
CA ASN A 176 -21.22 -6.44 15.53
C ASN A 176 -20.43 -5.16 15.85
N ASP A 177 -19.95 -4.43 14.83
CA ASP A 177 -19.20 -3.18 14.99
C ASP A 177 -20.14 -1.96 14.87
N ALA A 178 -21.41 -2.20 14.53
CA ALA A 178 -22.43 -1.18 14.47
C ALA A 178 -22.79 -0.74 15.89
N VAL A 179 -22.19 0.35 16.34
CA VAL A 179 -22.73 1.09 17.49
C VAL A 179 -24.12 1.53 17.10
N GLU A 180 -25.13 1.14 17.89
CA GLU A 180 -26.50 1.65 17.73
C GLU A 180 -26.47 3.19 17.80
N GLN A 181 -26.34 3.84 16.66
CA GLN A 181 -26.63 5.25 16.57
C GLN A 181 -28.15 5.37 16.63
N LEU A 182 -28.65 5.73 17.82
CA LEU A 182 -30.06 6.01 18.08
C LEU A 182 -30.63 7.21 17.29
N ASP A 183 -29.81 7.86 16.50
CA ASP A 183 -30.25 8.92 15.59
C ASP A 183 -30.81 8.29 14.31
N ARG A 184 -32.12 8.06 14.33
CA ARG A 184 -32.89 7.52 13.19
C ARG A 184 -33.03 8.56 12.07
N SER A 185 -31.88 9.03 11.54
CA SER A 185 -31.90 9.85 10.34
C SER A 185 -32.34 9.00 9.15
N TYR A 186 -33.22 9.53 8.33
CA TYR A 186 -33.72 8.87 7.12
C TYR A 186 -33.26 9.60 5.87
N LEU A 187 -33.14 8.86 4.80
CA LEU A 187 -33.02 9.40 3.44
C LEU A 187 -34.43 9.59 2.85
N VAL A 188 -35.26 8.55 2.92
CA VAL A 188 -36.69 8.58 2.63
C VAL A 188 -37.40 7.99 3.83
N LYS A 189 -38.23 8.80 4.50
CA LYS A 189 -38.88 8.43 5.77
C LYS A 189 -39.74 7.17 5.61
N GLY A 190 -39.48 6.19 6.46
CA GLY A 190 -40.16 4.91 6.47
C GLY A 190 -39.70 3.89 5.42
N TRP A 191 -38.75 4.26 4.53
CA TRP A 191 -38.24 3.41 3.46
C TRP A 191 -36.75 3.20 3.54
N PHE A 192 -35.96 4.27 3.57
CA PHE A 192 -34.52 4.20 3.52
C PHE A 192 -33.89 5.01 4.63
N GLY A 193 -33.04 4.37 5.45
CA GLY A 193 -32.23 5.05 6.46
C GLY A 193 -31.00 5.70 5.85
N GLN A 194 -30.54 6.78 6.47
CA GLN A 194 -29.29 7.42 6.11
C GLN A 194 -28.12 6.53 6.59
N GLY A 195 -27.09 6.35 5.75
CA GLY A 195 -25.93 5.51 6.07
C GLY A 195 -26.21 4.00 6.05
N GLN A 196 -27.32 3.56 5.48
CA GLN A 196 -27.69 2.14 5.38
C GLN A 196 -27.53 1.62 3.95
N LEU A 197 -27.17 0.37 3.81
CA LEU A 197 -27.23 -0.38 2.56
C LEU A 197 -28.65 -0.90 2.36
N SER A 198 -29.24 -0.62 1.20
CA SER A 198 -30.55 -1.13 0.81
C SER A 198 -30.45 -1.87 -0.52
N MET A 199 -31.21 -2.95 -0.67
CA MET A 199 -31.25 -3.74 -1.88
C MET A 199 -32.67 -3.82 -2.45
N VAL A 200 -32.81 -3.57 -3.77
CA VAL A 200 -34.04 -3.79 -4.52
C VAL A 200 -33.86 -4.97 -5.45
N TYR A 201 -34.64 -6.02 -5.25
CA TYR A 201 -34.55 -7.25 -6.06
C TYR A 201 -35.90 -7.63 -6.65
N GLY A 202 -35.88 -8.43 -7.71
CA GLY A 202 -37.05 -8.93 -8.42
C GLY A 202 -36.70 -9.44 -9.82
N ALA A 203 -37.67 -10.02 -10.53
CA ALA A 203 -37.49 -10.53 -11.89
C ALA A 203 -37.04 -9.45 -12.87
N SER A 204 -36.48 -9.82 -14.02
CA SER A 204 -36.13 -8.89 -15.09
C SER A 204 -37.37 -8.14 -15.57
N ASN A 205 -37.20 -6.88 -15.99
CA ASN A 205 -38.22 -6.02 -16.60
C ASN A 205 -39.43 -5.66 -15.69
N VAL A 206 -39.32 -5.81 -14.36
CA VAL A 206 -40.38 -5.38 -13.41
C VAL A 206 -40.24 -3.92 -12.95
N GLY A 207 -39.37 -3.14 -13.56
CA GLY A 207 -39.25 -1.70 -13.27
C GLY A 207 -38.32 -1.34 -12.09
N LYS A 208 -37.44 -2.25 -11.62
CA LYS A 208 -36.49 -1.98 -10.52
C LYS A 208 -35.64 -0.72 -10.74
N SER A 209 -35.09 -0.57 -11.94
CA SER A 209 -34.24 0.57 -12.28
C SER A 209 -35.03 1.88 -12.28
N PHE A 210 -36.25 1.89 -12.78
CA PHE A 210 -37.13 3.08 -12.71
C PHE A 210 -37.49 3.46 -11.28
N PHE A 211 -37.77 2.47 -10.44
CA PHE A 211 -38.04 2.70 -9.01
C PHE A 211 -36.83 3.34 -8.30
N VAL A 212 -35.62 2.83 -8.54
CA VAL A 212 -34.41 3.40 -7.93
C VAL A 212 -34.09 4.79 -8.49
N GLN A 213 -34.28 5.00 -9.80
CA GLN A 213 -34.09 6.30 -10.44
C GLN A 213 -35.09 7.35 -9.93
N ASP A 214 -36.36 6.98 -9.73
CA ASP A 214 -37.37 7.85 -9.20
C ASP A 214 -37.02 8.34 -7.78
N ILE A 215 -36.60 7.43 -6.91
CA ILE A 215 -36.11 7.80 -5.57
C ILE A 215 -34.88 8.71 -5.67
N ALA A 216 -33.90 8.34 -6.52
CA ALA A 216 -32.68 9.10 -6.70
C ALA A 216 -32.96 10.55 -7.15
N TRP A 217 -33.92 10.72 -8.05
CA TRP A 217 -34.37 12.04 -8.50
C TRP A 217 -34.98 12.87 -7.35
N HIS A 218 -35.86 12.29 -6.56
CA HIS A 218 -36.50 12.98 -5.43
C HIS A 218 -35.49 13.37 -4.35
N VAL A 219 -34.48 12.48 -4.07
CA VAL A 219 -33.41 12.78 -3.15
C VAL A 219 -32.55 13.94 -3.68
N SER A 220 -32.16 13.90 -4.97
CA SER A 220 -31.33 14.96 -5.56
C SER A 220 -32.06 16.30 -5.63
N ALA A 221 -33.37 16.28 -5.88
CA ALA A 221 -34.24 17.47 -5.94
C ALA A 221 -34.70 17.97 -4.57
N ASN A 222 -34.41 17.26 -3.48
CA ASN A 222 -34.91 17.51 -2.14
C ASN A 222 -36.46 17.65 -2.11
N GLN A 223 -37.16 16.76 -2.81
CA GLN A 223 -38.63 16.72 -2.91
C GLN A 223 -39.16 15.46 -2.25
N ASP A 224 -40.35 15.59 -1.61
CA ASP A 224 -41.01 14.46 -0.96
C ASP A 224 -41.36 13.37 -2.01
N TRP A 225 -41.08 12.11 -1.68
CA TRP A 225 -41.32 10.97 -2.55
C TRP A 225 -42.66 10.29 -2.20
N HIS A 226 -43.63 10.37 -3.10
CA HIS A 226 -44.98 9.79 -2.89
C HIS A 226 -45.56 10.06 -1.49
N GLY A 227 -45.41 11.29 -1.01
CA GLY A 227 -45.89 11.72 0.32
C GLY A 227 -44.96 11.39 1.48
N ASN A 228 -43.85 10.70 1.24
CA ASN A 228 -42.85 10.43 2.25
C ASN A 228 -41.79 11.55 2.26
N LYS A 229 -41.44 12.02 3.45
CA LYS A 229 -40.41 13.05 3.64
C LYS A 229 -39.04 12.53 3.13
N VAL A 230 -38.37 13.36 2.35
CA VAL A 230 -37.04 13.09 1.81
C VAL A 230 -36.02 14.04 2.43
N LYS A 231 -34.86 13.55 2.75
CA LYS A 231 -33.69 14.36 3.08
C LYS A 231 -32.81 14.45 1.84
N GLY A 232 -32.76 15.65 1.24
CA GLY A 232 -32.00 15.88 0.01
C GLY A 232 -30.51 15.63 0.16
N GLY A 233 -29.88 15.25 -0.95
CA GLY A 233 -28.44 14.99 -1.00
C GLY A 233 -27.94 14.74 -2.42
N VAL A 234 -26.62 14.62 -2.57
CA VAL A 234 -26.00 14.25 -3.84
C VAL A 234 -26.20 12.76 -4.09
N VAL A 235 -26.68 12.42 -5.28
CA VAL A 235 -26.88 11.03 -5.70
C VAL A 235 -25.86 10.68 -6.80
N LEU A 236 -25.09 9.62 -6.59
CA LEU A 236 -24.25 9.01 -7.61
C LEU A 236 -24.94 7.73 -8.10
N PHE A 237 -25.34 7.72 -9.36
CA PHE A 237 -25.97 6.56 -9.99
C PHE A 237 -24.93 5.83 -10.87
N LEU A 238 -24.60 4.59 -10.51
CA LEU A 238 -23.66 3.75 -11.25
C LEU A 238 -24.44 2.64 -11.96
N ALA A 239 -24.53 2.72 -13.28
CA ALA A 239 -25.08 1.65 -14.12
C ALA A 239 -23.88 0.78 -14.60
N LEU A 240 -23.76 -0.44 -14.04
CA LEU A 240 -22.67 -1.37 -14.38
C LEU A 240 -23.03 -2.29 -15.56
N GLU A 241 -24.27 -2.17 -16.08
CA GLU A 241 -24.74 -2.90 -17.25
C GLU A 241 -25.15 -1.87 -18.31
N GLY A 242 -24.53 -1.97 -19.49
CA GLY A 242 -24.84 -1.24 -20.70
C GLY A 242 -24.99 -2.20 -21.86
#